data_bdee0f98a070c501fbf3432e851ee9dc
#
_entry.id   bdee0f98a070c501fbf3432e851ee9dc
#
_cell.length_a   1.000
_cell.length_b   1.000
_cell.length_c   1.000
_cell.angle_alpha   90.00
_cell.angle_beta   90.00
_cell.angle_gamma   90.00
#
_symmetry.space_group_name_H-M   'P 1'
#
loop_
_entity.id
_entity.type
_entity.pdbx_description
1 polymer ?
#
loop_
_entity_poly.entity_id
_entity_poly.type
_entity_poly.pdbx_seq_one_letter_code
_entity_poly.pdbx_strand_id
1 'polypeptide(L)'
;MKPGLRPGASRVNRITIGPERSISFMGEDARTYATPAMIRDIEYTCRDLIMEHADPGEDSVGMEVAVKHLAPTLPGMTVEITVRVLAVDGRKVSFDVAVKDELDNVGAGTHTRFVVDKAKTFERIKAKAARFAARSG
;
A
#
# COMPACT_ATOMS: atom_id res chain seq x y z
N MET A 1 9.77 -16.37 -1.93
CA MET A 1 9.44 -15.44 -3.03
C MET A 1 9.60 -16.18 -4.35
N LYS A 2 8.57 -16.18 -5.16
CA LYS A 2 8.59 -16.85 -6.47
C LYS A 2 9.26 -15.96 -7.52
N PRO A 3 9.86 -16.54 -8.58
CA PRO A 3 10.62 -15.78 -9.58
C PRO A 3 9.81 -14.75 -10.36
N GLY A 4 8.49 -14.89 -10.41
CA GLY A 4 7.61 -13.92 -11.07
C GLY A 4 7.59 -12.55 -10.41
N LEU A 5 8.01 -12.44 -9.16
CA LEU A 5 8.20 -11.17 -8.47
C LEU A 5 9.52 -10.57 -8.92
N ARG A 6 9.47 -9.82 -10.00
CA ARG A 6 10.64 -9.27 -10.71
C ARG A 6 10.28 -7.93 -11.32
N PRO A 7 11.28 -7.13 -11.71
CA PRO A 7 11.03 -5.86 -12.40
C PRO A 7 10.08 -6.03 -13.58
N GLY A 8 9.09 -5.16 -13.67
CA GLY A 8 8.05 -5.21 -14.70
C GLY A 8 6.78 -5.94 -14.29
N ALA A 9 6.79 -6.76 -13.25
CA ALA A 9 5.56 -7.34 -12.70
C ALA A 9 4.63 -6.21 -12.26
N SER A 10 3.35 -6.32 -12.55
CA SER A 10 2.38 -5.26 -12.30
C SER A 10 1.03 -5.80 -11.84
N ARG A 11 0.25 -4.91 -11.24
CA ARG A 11 -1.12 -5.17 -10.81
C ARG A 11 -1.94 -3.90 -10.89
N VAL A 12 -3.22 -4.04 -11.20
CA VAL A 12 -4.19 -2.94 -11.19
C VAL A 12 -5.33 -3.32 -10.25
N ASN A 13 -5.61 -2.44 -9.29
CA ASN A 13 -6.82 -2.53 -8.46
C ASN A 13 -7.73 -1.36 -8.80
N ARG A 14 -9.04 -1.61 -8.80
CA ARG A 14 -10.08 -0.59 -9.00
C ARG A 14 -10.91 -0.49 -7.74
N ILE A 15 -11.09 0.73 -7.24
CA ILE A 15 -11.79 0.98 -5.99
C ILE A 15 -12.77 2.13 -6.20
N THR A 16 -14.04 1.89 -5.92
CA THR A 16 -15.05 2.96 -5.91
C THR A 16 -14.99 3.69 -4.58
N ILE A 17 -14.89 5.01 -4.62
CA ILE A 17 -14.73 5.82 -3.44
C ILE A 17 -16.08 6.03 -2.76
N GLY A 18 -16.21 5.48 -1.56
CA GLY A 18 -17.35 5.70 -0.68
C GLY A 18 -17.02 6.73 0.41
N PRO A 19 -18.02 7.07 1.25
CA PRO A 19 -17.84 8.04 2.34
C PRO A 19 -16.71 7.66 3.30
N GLU A 20 -16.51 6.37 3.54
CA GLU A 20 -15.48 5.85 4.47
C GLU A 20 -14.04 6.12 4.01
N ARG A 21 -13.86 6.42 2.72
CA ARG A 21 -12.56 6.79 2.16
C ARG A 21 -12.41 8.29 1.95
N SER A 22 -13.40 9.07 2.35
CA SER A 22 -13.42 10.51 2.09
C SER A 22 -13.18 11.32 3.34
N ILE A 23 -12.73 12.56 3.15
CA ILE A 23 -12.63 13.57 4.21
C ILE A 23 -13.84 14.49 4.12
N SER A 24 -14.25 15.05 5.28
CA SER A 24 -15.43 15.91 5.38
C SER A 24 -15.17 17.27 6.02
N PHE A 25 -13.91 17.58 6.34
CA PHE A 25 -13.61 18.83 7.04
C PHE A 25 -13.85 20.11 6.22
N MET A 26 -14.06 19.98 4.91
CA MET A 26 -14.47 21.10 4.05
C MET A 26 -15.98 21.15 3.82
N GLY A 27 -16.77 20.31 4.53
CA GLY A 27 -18.22 20.19 4.39
C GLY A 27 -18.65 18.94 3.65
N GLU A 28 -19.91 18.52 3.85
CA GLU A 28 -20.45 17.30 3.24
C GLU A 28 -20.48 17.38 1.71
N ASP A 29 -20.70 18.57 1.16
CA ASP A 29 -20.74 18.76 -0.30
C ASP A 29 -19.35 18.83 -0.95
N ALA A 30 -18.29 18.83 -0.12
CA ALA A 30 -16.91 18.91 -0.57
C ALA A 30 -16.09 17.68 -0.14
N ARG A 31 -16.73 16.53 -0.02
CA ARG A 31 -16.03 15.28 0.29
C ARG A 31 -15.16 14.86 -0.87
N THR A 32 -13.94 14.47 -0.55
CA THR A 32 -12.97 13.95 -1.52
C THR A 32 -12.18 12.79 -0.93
N TYR A 33 -11.63 11.98 -1.79
CA TYR A 33 -10.77 10.84 -1.44
C TYR A 33 -9.66 11.30 -0.50
N ALA A 34 -9.59 10.72 0.67
CA ALA A 34 -8.62 11.10 1.69
C ALA A 34 -7.22 10.60 1.32
N THR A 35 -6.21 11.45 1.49
CA THR A 35 -4.82 11.06 1.23
C THR A 35 -4.39 9.82 2.02
N PRO A 36 -4.68 9.70 3.33
CA PRO A 36 -4.35 8.45 4.04
C PRO A 36 -5.05 7.21 3.48
N ALA A 37 -6.29 7.36 2.99
CA ALA A 37 -7.00 6.24 2.37
C ALA A 37 -6.35 5.83 1.06
N MET A 38 -5.93 6.80 0.24
CA MET A 38 -5.19 6.54 -1.00
C MET A 38 -3.89 5.80 -0.71
N ILE A 39 -3.14 6.23 0.27
CA ILE A 39 -1.88 5.58 0.66
C ILE A 39 -2.14 4.14 1.09
N ARG A 40 -3.15 3.89 1.91
CA ARG A 40 -3.53 2.55 2.33
C ARG A 40 -3.90 1.67 1.13
N ASP A 41 -4.69 2.21 0.21
CA ASP A 41 -5.12 1.46 -0.98
C ASP A 41 -3.93 1.14 -1.89
N ILE A 42 -2.96 2.04 -1.99
CA ILE A 42 -1.69 1.80 -2.70
C ILE A 42 -0.90 0.68 -2.01
N GLU A 43 -0.75 0.73 -0.70
CA GLU A 43 -0.03 -0.29 0.06
C GLU A 43 -0.65 -1.67 -0.13
N TYR A 44 -1.98 -1.76 -0.06
CA TYR A 44 -2.68 -3.03 -0.28
C TYR A 44 -2.52 -3.54 -1.71
N THR A 45 -2.51 -2.66 -2.71
CA THR A 45 -2.30 -3.08 -4.10
C THR A 45 -0.91 -3.67 -4.29
N CYS A 46 0.11 -3.02 -3.72
CA CYS A 46 1.48 -3.54 -3.75
C CYS A 46 1.60 -4.87 -2.99
N ARG A 47 0.97 -4.95 -1.82
CA ARG A 47 0.94 -6.20 -1.06
C ARG A 47 0.26 -7.32 -1.84
N ASP A 48 -0.86 -7.04 -2.50
CA ASP A 48 -1.57 -8.02 -3.32
C ASP A 48 -0.67 -8.57 -4.42
N LEU A 49 0.11 -7.72 -5.07
CA LEU A 49 1.07 -8.16 -6.09
C LEU A 49 2.14 -9.08 -5.49
N ILE A 50 2.69 -8.73 -4.34
CA ILE A 50 3.65 -9.57 -3.63
C ILE A 50 3.02 -10.93 -3.30
N MET A 51 1.78 -10.93 -2.81
CA MET A 51 1.11 -12.16 -2.38
C MET A 51 0.79 -13.10 -3.56
N GLU A 52 0.70 -12.59 -4.78
CA GLU A 52 0.60 -13.43 -5.98
C GLU A 52 1.85 -14.30 -6.17
N HIS A 53 2.99 -13.88 -5.62
CA HIS A 53 4.30 -14.51 -5.80
C HIS A 53 4.95 -14.93 -4.47
N ALA A 54 4.19 -14.90 -3.38
CA ALA A 54 4.71 -15.28 -2.08
C ALA A 54 4.74 -16.81 -1.94
N ASP A 55 5.74 -17.28 -1.20
CA ASP A 55 5.78 -18.65 -0.74
C ASP A 55 4.93 -18.79 0.53
N PRO A 56 4.50 -20.03 0.90
CA PRO A 56 3.77 -20.22 2.15
C PRO A 56 4.54 -19.64 3.35
N GLY A 57 3.83 -18.94 4.22
CA GLY A 57 4.43 -18.33 5.40
C GLY A 57 5.02 -16.95 5.18
N GLU A 58 5.03 -16.45 3.95
CA GLU A 58 5.49 -15.10 3.64
C GLU A 58 4.36 -14.08 3.61
N ASP A 59 4.70 -12.85 3.96
CA ASP A 59 3.89 -11.66 3.76
C ASP A 59 4.85 -10.49 3.53
N SER A 60 4.36 -9.27 3.56
CA SER A 60 5.22 -8.10 3.44
C SER A 60 4.75 -6.96 4.35
N VAL A 61 5.68 -6.10 4.70
CA VAL A 61 5.42 -4.88 5.48
C VAL A 61 5.90 -3.66 4.70
N GLY A 62 5.20 -2.54 4.85
CA GLY A 62 5.61 -1.27 4.24
C GLY A 62 6.84 -0.71 4.92
N MET A 63 7.79 -0.20 4.13
CA MET A 63 9.00 0.45 4.63
C MET A 63 9.00 1.95 4.32
N GLU A 64 8.59 2.31 3.12
CA GLU A 64 8.66 3.67 2.63
C GLU A 64 7.54 3.93 1.64
N VAL A 65 6.96 5.11 1.71
CA VAL A 65 5.98 5.59 0.74
C VAL A 65 6.29 7.05 0.43
N ALA A 66 6.35 7.38 -0.85
CA ALA A 66 6.58 8.73 -1.32
C ALA A 66 5.63 8.99 -2.49
N VAL A 67 4.44 9.48 -2.19
CA VAL A 67 3.40 9.72 -3.19
C VAL A 67 2.90 11.15 -3.10
N LYS A 68 2.50 11.68 -4.26
CA LYS A 68 1.82 12.97 -4.37
C LYS A 68 0.36 12.73 -4.69
N HIS A 69 -0.52 13.43 -3.97
CA HIS A 69 -1.95 13.45 -4.23
C HIS A 69 -2.22 14.66 -5.13
N LEU A 70 -2.49 14.43 -6.40
CA LEU A 70 -2.42 15.46 -7.45
C LEU A 70 -3.77 16.09 -7.78
N ALA A 71 -4.87 15.37 -7.55
CA ALA A 71 -6.21 15.84 -7.87
C ALA A 71 -7.24 15.20 -6.93
N PRO A 72 -8.34 15.91 -6.62
CA PRO A 72 -9.40 15.34 -5.79
C PRO A 72 -10.22 14.32 -6.59
N THR A 73 -10.62 13.24 -5.92
CA THR A 73 -11.59 12.27 -6.44
C THR A 73 -12.85 12.35 -5.60
N LEU A 74 -14.00 12.40 -6.22
CA LEU A 74 -15.29 12.56 -5.54
C LEU A 74 -15.87 11.20 -5.13
N PRO A 75 -16.68 11.14 -4.06
CA PRO A 75 -17.43 9.92 -3.75
C PRO A 75 -18.26 9.47 -4.96
N GLY A 76 -18.27 8.17 -5.21
CA GLY A 76 -18.94 7.58 -6.37
C GLY A 76 -18.04 7.41 -7.59
N MET A 77 -16.92 8.12 -7.67
CA MET A 77 -15.91 7.90 -8.69
C MET A 77 -15.08 6.65 -8.35
N THR A 78 -14.47 6.06 -9.37
CA THR A 78 -13.62 4.89 -9.22
C THR A 78 -12.18 5.25 -9.52
N VAL A 79 -11.27 4.93 -8.60
CA VAL A 79 -9.84 5.04 -8.86
C VAL A 79 -9.28 3.73 -9.38
N GLU A 80 -8.34 3.85 -10.30
CA GLU A 80 -7.55 2.75 -10.82
C GLU A 80 -6.12 2.93 -10.32
N ILE A 81 -5.66 1.99 -9.51
CA ILE A 81 -4.32 2.00 -8.92
C ILE A 81 -3.48 0.99 -9.68
N THR A 82 -2.45 1.47 -10.35
CA THR A 82 -1.49 0.62 -11.07
C THR A 82 -0.17 0.64 -10.34
N VAL A 83 0.33 -0.52 -9.99
CA VAL A 83 1.64 -0.68 -9.36
C VAL A 83 2.51 -1.58 -10.22
N ARG A 84 3.79 -1.27 -10.29
CA ARG A 84 4.76 -2.04 -11.06
C ARG A 84 6.05 -2.17 -10.28
N VAL A 85 6.62 -3.37 -10.24
CA VAL A 85 7.89 -3.61 -9.59
C VAL A 85 9.00 -2.91 -10.38
N LEU A 86 9.76 -2.07 -9.70
CA LEU A 86 10.95 -1.40 -10.23
C LEU A 86 12.20 -2.22 -9.96
N ALA A 87 12.32 -2.75 -8.75
CA ALA A 87 13.51 -3.48 -8.32
C ALA A 87 13.16 -4.48 -7.22
N VAL A 88 13.88 -5.59 -7.23
CA VAL A 88 13.87 -6.57 -6.14
C VAL A 88 15.31 -6.75 -5.69
N ASP A 89 15.60 -6.35 -4.45
CA ASP A 89 16.93 -6.47 -3.85
C ASP A 89 16.81 -7.32 -2.58
N GLY A 90 17.10 -8.61 -2.72
CA GLY A 90 16.85 -9.57 -1.67
C GLY A 90 15.35 -9.63 -1.36
N ARG A 91 14.98 -9.25 -0.14
CA ARG A 91 13.58 -9.21 0.29
C ARG A 91 12.93 -7.82 0.17
N LYS A 92 13.67 -6.85 -0.33
CA LYS A 92 13.19 -5.49 -0.52
C LYS A 92 12.64 -5.34 -1.92
N VAL A 93 11.38 -4.92 -2.04
CA VAL A 93 10.68 -4.73 -3.31
C VAL A 93 10.24 -3.28 -3.43
N SER A 94 10.67 -2.63 -4.51
CA SER A 94 10.33 -1.24 -4.80
C SER A 94 9.35 -1.17 -5.97
N PHE A 95 8.36 -0.28 -5.84
CA PHE A 95 7.27 -0.14 -6.81
C PHE A 95 7.17 1.29 -7.33
N ASP A 96 6.81 1.41 -8.59
CA ASP A 96 6.26 2.62 -9.18
C ASP A 96 4.74 2.55 -9.07
N VAL A 97 4.11 3.69 -8.76
CA VAL A 97 2.67 3.76 -8.46
C VAL A 97 2.02 4.89 -9.23
N ALA A 98 0.89 4.61 -9.84
CA ALA A 98 0.05 5.60 -10.50
C ALA A 98 -1.41 5.37 -10.13
N VAL A 99 -2.13 6.45 -9.82
CA VAL A 99 -3.55 6.42 -9.49
C VAL A 99 -4.29 7.38 -10.40
N LYS A 100 -5.37 6.93 -11.01
CA LYS A 100 -6.23 7.80 -11.82
C LYS A 100 -7.70 7.51 -11.53
N ASP A 101 -8.54 8.53 -11.65
CA ASP A 101 -9.98 8.35 -11.68
C ASP A 101 -10.49 8.47 -13.14
N GLU A 102 -11.80 8.62 -13.33
CA GLU A 102 -12.39 8.72 -14.67
C GLU A 102 -11.97 9.96 -15.44
N LEU A 103 -11.49 10.98 -14.73
CA LEU A 103 -11.20 12.30 -15.33
C LEU A 103 -9.74 12.72 -15.24
N ASP A 104 -9.04 12.35 -14.14
CA ASP A 104 -7.75 12.94 -13.81
C ASP A 104 -6.71 11.92 -13.37
N ASN A 105 -5.44 12.31 -13.45
CA ASN A 105 -4.36 11.66 -12.73
C ASN A 105 -4.45 12.13 -11.27
N VAL A 106 -4.66 11.18 -10.36
CA VAL A 106 -4.98 11.44 -8.95
C VAL A 106 -3.76 11.36 -8.06
N GLY A 107 -2.86 10.45 -8.39
CA GLY A 107 -1.67 10.25 -7.57
C GLY A 107 -0.54 9.59 -8.34
N ALA A 108 0.68 9.81 -7.88
CA ALA A 108 1.88 9.20 -8.45
C ALA A 108 2.98 9.15 -7.41
N GLY A 109 3.84 8.16 -7.51
CA GLY A 109 4.97 8.05 -6.61
C GLY A 109 5.57 6.67 -6.57
N THR A 110 6.18 6.36 -5.42
CA THR A 110 6.88 5.09 -5.18
C THR A 110 6.49 4.52 -3.83
N HIS A 111 6.63 3.21 -3.72
CA HIS A 111 6.41 2.48 -2.47
C HIS A 111 7.43 1.37 -2.36
N THR A 112 7.91 1.11 -1.17
CA THR A 112 8.86 0.03 -0.89
C THR A 112 8.32 -0.85 0.22
N ARG A 113 8.36 -2.16 0.01
CA ARG A 113 7.94 -3.16 0.98
C ARG A 113 9.08 -4.13 1.24
N PHE A 114 9.01 -4.75 2.39
CA PHE A 114 9.95 -5.80 2.77
C PHE A 114 9.18 -7.12 2.94
N VAL A 115 9.60 -8.15 2.21
CA VAL A 115 9.00 -9.48 2.32
C VAL A 115 9.53 -10.14 3.58
N VAL A 116 8.62 -10.64 4.41
CA VAL A 116 8.93 -11.19 5.72
C VAL A 116 8.43 -12.63 5.86
N ASP A 117 9.10 -13.37 6.71
CA ASP A 117 8.58 -14.63 7.25
C ASP A 117 7.64 -14.29 8.40
N LYS A 118 6.38 -14.72 8.31
CA LYS A 118 5.36 -14.38 9.32
C LYS A 118 5.74 -14.88 10.71
N ALA A 119 6.27 -16.08 10.80
CA ALA A 119 6.64 -16.66 12.09
C ALA A 119 7.77 -15.88 12.76
N LYS A 120 8.80 -15.51 11.99
CA LYS A 120 9.92 -14.70 12.51
C LYS A 120 9.47 -13.30 12.90
N THR A 121 8.59 -12.70 12.12
CA THR A 121 8.02 -11.38 12.44
C THR A 121 7.22 -11.44 13.73
N PHE A 122 6.40 -12.46 13.89
CA PHE A 122 5.61 -12.67 15.09
C PHE A 122 6.52 -12.81 16.34
N GLU A 123 7.63 -13.56 16.23
CA GLU A 123 8.59 -13.69 17.32
C GLU A 123 9.23 -12.35 17.70
N ARG A 124 9.57 -11.53 16.72
CA ARG A 124 10.11 -10.18 16.97
C ARG A 124 9.11 -9.27 17.66
N ILE A 125 7.84 -9.35 17.25
CA ILE A 125 6.76 -8.57 17.87
C ILE A 125 6.56 -9.00 19.33
N LYS A 126 6.55 -10.30 19.59
CA LYS A 126 6.46 -10.84 20.95
C LYS A 126 7.63 -10.40 21.82
N ALA A 127 8.84 -10.44 21.28
CA ALA A 127 10.04 -10.00 22.01
C ALA A 127 9.97 -8.50 22.34
N LYS A 128 9.48 -7.69 21.43
CA LYS A 128 9.29 -6.26 21.68
C LYS A 128 8.21 -6.01 22.73
N ALA A 129 7.12 -6.74 22.69
CA ALA A 129 6.06 -6.66 23.69
C ALA A 129 6.57 -7.02 25.10
N ALA A 130 7.41 -8.04 25.19
CA ALA A 130 8.03 -8.44 26.47
C ALA A 130 8.95 -7.35 27.01
N ARG A 131 9.76 -6.73 26.15
CA ARG A 131 10.64 -5.60 26.55
C ARG A 131 9.82 -4.39 27.00
N PHE A 132 8.72 -4.11 26.31
CA PHE A 132 7.83 -3.02 26.70
C PHE A 132 7.18 -3.27 28.06
N ALA A 133 6.69 -4.49 28.30
CA ALA A 133 6.11 -4.86 29.58
C ALA A 133 7.15 -4.80 30.72
N ALA A 134 8.39 -5.20 30.47
CA ALA A 134 9.45 -5.22 31.46
C ALA A 134 9.88 -3.82 31.94
N ARG A 135 9.73 -2.79 31.12
CA ARG A 135 10.16 -1.43 31.51
C ARG A 135 9.22 -0.76 32.51
N SER A 136 8.01 -1.31 32.72
CA SER A 136 7.03 -0.74 33.65
C SER A 136 7.21 -1.20 35.08
N GLY A 137 8.21 -2.08 35.30
CA GLY A 137 8.56 -2.58 36.64
C GLY A 137 9.31 -1.59 37.50
#